data_9571f776051bcb9f9b890ac9a93ebc35
#
_entry.id   9571f776051bcb9f9b890ac9a93ebc35
#
_cell.length_a   1.000
_cell.length_b   1.000
_cell.length_c   1.000
_cell.angle_alpha   90.00
_cell.angle_beta   90.00
_cell.angle_gamma   90.00
#
_symmetry.space_group_name_H-M   'P 1'
#
loop_
_entity.id
_entity.type
_entity.pdbx_description
1 polymer ?
#
loop_
_entity_poly.entity_id
_entity_poly.type
_entity_poly.pdbx_seq_one_letter_code
_entity_poly.pdbx_strand_id
1 'polypeptide(L)'
;MFNNKLIILVGRSGSGKSAIESKLTKHGFEKIISHTSREIRDDDLVGESYHFVNKEFFENEINSGNFLEHAIYNGNYYGIHKMSIKEGINYVVTVNPSGFKSLTKLFPNNISFYIKVNEKTMLLRALNREECPDCKTICQRFLNDEIEFNNIENEVDYVIFNNDNIDKAVNKILQST
;
A
#
# COMPACT_ATOMS: atom_id res chain seq x y z
N MET A 1 7.65 -19.62 -5.04
CA MET A 1 7.02 -18.58 -5.88
C MET A 1 5.51 -18.83 -5.87
N PHE A 2 4.70 -17.79 -5.77
CA PHE A 2 3.25 -17.91 -5.76
C PHE A 2 2.71 -17.73 -7.18
N ASN A 3 1.74 -18.57 -7.58
CA ASN A 3 1.09 -18.48 -8.91
C ASN A 3 -0.14 -17.57 -8.93
N ASN A 4 -0.43 -16.94 -7.80
CA ASN A 4 -1.53 -16.00 -7.66
C ASN A 4 -1.30 -14.78 -8.55
N LYS A 5 -2.37 -14.23 -9.14
CA LYS A 5 -2.32 -12.90 -9.74
C LYS A 5 -2.27 -11.86 -8.62
N LEU A 6 -1.35 -10.93 -8.70
CA LEU A 6 -1.17 -9.89 -7.70
C LEU A 6 -1.16 -8.50 -8.33
N ILE A 7 -2.11 -7.65 -7.93
CA ILE A 7 -2.07 -6.21 -8.21
C ILE A 7 -1.29 -5.53 -7.09
N ILE A 8 -0.20 -4.86 -7.44
CA ILE A 8 0.59 -4.07 -6.50
C ILE A 8 0.31 -2.59 -6.72
N LEU A 9 -0.25 -1.91 -5.71
CA LEU A 9 -0.48 -0.48 -5.71
C LEU A 9 0.63 0.23 -4.94
N VAL A 10 1.37 1.09 -5.62
CA VAL A 10 2.44 1.91 -5.06
C VAL A 10 2.07 3.38 -5.22
N GLY A 11 2.43 4.23 -4.28
CA GLY A 11 2.14 5.66 -4.39
C GLY A 11 2.29 6.38 -3.05
N ARG A 12 2.51 7.69 -3.12
CA ARG A 12 2.75 8.57 -1.97
C ARG A 12 1.52 8.64 -1.06
N SER A 13 1.70 9.12 0.17
CA SER A 13 0.60 9.39 1.11
C SER A 13 -0.42 10.34 0.47
N GLY A 14 -1.72 10.09 0.64
CA GLY A 14 -2.78 10.89 0.02
C GLY A 14 -3.07 10.59 -1.45
N SER A 15 -2.38 9.63 -2.09
CA SER A 15 -2.62 9.27 -3.50
C SER A 15 -3.93 8.49 -3.75
N GLY A 16 -4.59 7.97 -2.69
CA GLY A 16 -5.87 7.27 -2.79
C GLY A 16 -5.76 5.76 -3.02
N LYS A 17 -4.61 5.15 -2.77
CA LYS A 17 -4.39 3.70 -2.91
C LYS A 17 -5.43 2.85 -2.17
N SER A 18 -5.67 3.12 -0.89
CA SER A 18 -6.62 2.33 -0.08
C SER A 18 -8.05 2.39 -0.62
N ALA A 19 -8.47 3.53 -1.16
CA ALA A 19 -9.77 3.66 -1.79
C ALA A 19 -9.86 2.90 -3.14
N ILE A 20 -8.79 2.88 -3.92
CA ILE A 20 -8.66 2.07 -5.15
C ILE A 20 -8.67 0.58 -4.77
N GLU A 21 -7.86 0.18 -3.80
CA GLU A 21 -7.79 -1.19 -3.27
C GLU A 21 -9.18 -1.69 -2.85
N SER A 22 -9.92 -0.91 -2.05
CA SER A 22 -11.29 -1.24 -1.64
C SER A 22 -12.27 -1.37 -2.81
N LYS A 23 -12.08 -0.63 -3.90
CA LYS A 23 -12.90 -0.80 -5.11
C LYS A 23 -12.53 -2.06 -5.88
N LEU A 24 -11.25 -2.39 -5.97
CA LEU A 24 -10.78 -3.60 -6.65
C LEU A 24 -11.28 -4.90 -5.98
N THR A 25 -11.52 -4.88 -4.66
CA THR A 25 -12.10 -6.06 -3.98
C THR A 25 -13.52 -6.40 -4.49
N LYS A 26 -14.25 -5.43 -5.02
CA LYS A 26 -15.57 -5.65 -5.65
C LYS A 26 -15.48 -6.30 -7.04
N HIS A 27 -14.27 -6.44 -7.57
CA HIS A 27 -13.98 -7.01 -8.89
C HIS A 27 -13.20 -8.33 -8.83
N GLY A 28 -13.33 -9.07 -7.70
CA GLY A 28 -12.78 -10.43 -7.57
C GLY A 28 -11.33 -10.51 -7.09
N PHE A 29 -10.78 -9.41 -6.57
CA PHE A 29 -9.50 -9.42 -5.89
C PHE A 29 -9.69 -9.45 -4.37
N GLU A 30 -8.91 -10.25 -3.66
CA GLU A 30 -8.86 -10.17 -2.21
C GLU A 30 -7.76 -9.21 -1.77
N LYS A 31 -8.04 -8.39 -0.76
CA LYS A 31 -7.04 -7.52 -0.17
C LYS A 31 -6.09 -8.33 0.70
N ILE A 32 -4.78 -8.14 0.50
CA ILE A 32 -3.80 -8.61 1.48
C ILE A 32 -3.75 -7.61 2.63
N ILE A 33 -4.13 -8.05 3.82
CA ILE A 33 -4.10 -7.22 5.03
C ILE A 33 -2.71 -7.35 5.66
N SER A 34 -1.93 -6.28 5.57
CA SER A 34 -0.59 -6.21 6.13
C SER A 34 -0.63 -5.99 7.65
N HIS A 35 0.43 -6.40 8.35
CA HIS A 35 0.68 -6.03 9.75
C HIS A 35 1.42 -4.69 9.79
N THR A 36 1.16 -3.91 10.84
CA THR A 36 1.88 -2.66 11.08
C THR A 36 2.04 -2.36 12.57
N SER A 37 3.16 -1.73 12.93
CA SER A 37 3.36 -1.17 14.27
C SER A 37 2.94 0.30 14.41
N ARG A 38 2.39 0.89 13.33
CA ARG A 38 1.85 2.24 13.32
C ARG A 38 0.61 2.34 14.22
N GLU A 39 0.44 3.44 14.89
CA GLU A 39 -0.79 3.75 15.60
C GLU A 39 -2.01 3.82 14.66
N ILE A 40 -3.17 3.42 15.18
CA ILE A 40 -4.45 3.48 14.47
C ILE A 40 -4.82 4.93 14.22
N ARG A 41 -5.36 5.25 13.04
CA ARG A 41 -5.92 6.56 12.70
C ARG A 41 -7.45 6.49 12.72
N ASP A 42 -8.10 7.66 12.69
CA ASP A 42 -9.56 7.77 12.74
C ASP A 42 -10.26 7.06 11.56
N ASP A 43 -9.61 7.02 10.40
CA ASP A 43 -10.14 6.38 9.19
C ASP A 43 -9.73 4.89 9.03
N ASP A 44 -8.97 4.34 9.98
CA ASP A 44 -8.58 2.93 9.93
C ASP A 44 -9.66 2.00 10.52
N LEU A 45 -9.84 0.86 9.89
CA LEU A 45 -10.67 -0.24 10.38
C LEU A 45 -9.78 -1.41 10.78
N VAL A 46 -9.83 -1.81 12.04
CA VAL A 46 -9.05 -2.94 12.57
C VAL A 46 -9.42 -4.23 11.85
N GLY A 47 -8.42 -4.95 11.34
CA GLY A 47 -8.63 -6.18 10.58
C GLY A 47 -9.06 -5.97 9.12
N GLU A 48 -9.30 -4.72 8.69
CA GLU A 48 -9.58 -4.38 7.30
C GLU A 48 -8.49 -3.46 6.71
N SER A 49 -8.07 -2.42 7.47
CA SER A 49 -6.97 -1.55 7.04
C SER A 49 -5.64 -2.26 7.24
N TYR A 50 -5.37 -2.70 8.46
CA TYR A 50 -4.17 -3.41 8.89
C TYR A 50 -4.46 -4.32 10.08
N HIS A 51 -3.57 -5.31 10.31
CA HIS A 51 -3.38 -5.95 11.60
C HIS A 51 -2.43 -5.07 12.43
N PHE A 52 -2.98 -4.24 13.33
CA PHE A 52 -2.21 -3.37 14.19
C PHE A 52 -1.60 -4.18 15.33
N VAL A 53 -0.26 -4.14 15.45
CA VAL A 53 0.51 -4.89 16.43
C VAL A 53 1.58 -3.99 17.06
N ASN A 54 2.07 -4.34 18.25
CA ASN A 54 3.19 -3.61 18.84
C ASN A 54 4.53 -3.99 18.16
N LYS A 55 5.56 -3.17 18.40
CA LYS A 55 6.89 -3.39 17.80
C LYS A 55 7.52 -4.72 18.25
N GLU A 56 7.37 -5.09 19.51
CA GLU A 56 7.90 -6.33 20.06
C GLU A 56 7.32 -7.57 19.36
N PHE A 57 6.00 -7.60 19.16
CA PHE A 57 5.35 -8.67 18.37
C PHE A 57 5.93 -8.71 16.96
N PHE A 58 6.04 -7.54 16.29
CA PHE A 58 6.52 -7.48 14.92
C PHE A 58 7.96 -8.00 14.79
N GLU A 59 8.85 -7.61 15.71
CA GLU A 59 10.24 -8.06 15.76
C GLU A 59 10.35 -9.57 16.02
N ASN A 60 9.52 -10.12 16.93
CA ASN A 60 9.46 -11.55 17.18
C ASN A 60 9.02 -12.34 15.93
N GLU A 61 8.05 -11.86 15.19
CA GLU A 61 7.59 -12.48 13.95
C GLU A 61 8.62 -12.39 12.82
N ILE A 62 9.41 -11.30 12.75
CA ILE A 62 10.58 -11.21 11.85
C ILE A 62 11.60 -12.29 12.20
N ASN A 63 11.99 -12.39 13.47
CA ASN A 63 13.00 -13.35 13.94
C ASN A 63 12.55 -14.80 13.71
N SER A 64 11.26 -15.06 13.80
CA SER A 64 10.63 -16.36 13.50
C SER A 64 10.51 -16.64 11.99
N GLY A 65 10.83 -15.66 11.15
CA GLY A 65 10.73 -15.79 9.68
C GLY A 65 9.30 -15.93 9.18
N ASN A 66 8.31 -15.38 9.88
CA ASN A 66 6.89 -15.51 9.55
C ASN A 66 6.39 -14.48 8.53
N PHE A 67 7.16 -13.44 8.24
CA PHE A 67 6.83 -12.49 7.17
C PHE A 67 7.35 -12.95 5.80
N LEU A 68 6.55 -12.71 4.75
CA LEU A 68 6.95 -12.81 3.35
C LEU A 68 7.88 -11.67 2.96
N GLU A 69 7.52 -10.48 3.40
CA GLU A 69 8.28 -9.25 3.27
C GLU A 69 8.00 -8.35 4.47
N HIS A 70 8.93 -7.50 4.82
CA HIS A 70 8.73 -6.44 5.80
C HIS A 70 9.63 -5.24 5.47
N ALA A 71 9.20 -4.06 5.90
CA ALA A 71 9.92 -2.82 5.73
C ALA A 71 9.66 -1.86 6.89
N ILE A 72 10.58 -0.93 7.10
CA ILE A 72 10.36 0.22 7.98
C ILE A 72 10.02 1.41 7.08
N TYR A 73 8.93 2.09 7.40
CA TYR A 73 8.47 3.27 6.69
C TYR A 73 7.99 4.32 7.69
N ASN A 74 8.56 5.51 7.61
CA ASN A 74 8.28 6.60 8.57
C ASN A 74 8.36 6.13 10.05
N GLY A 75 9.38 5.35 10.40
CA GLY A 75 9.64 4.87 11.76
C GLY A 75 8.74 3.74 12.26
N ASN A 76 7.88 3.19 11.41
CA ASN A 76 6.98 2.08 11.72
C ASN A 76 7.26 0.86 10.86
N TYR A 77 7.05 -0.32 11.43
CA TYR A 77 7.11 -1.58 10.69
C TYR A 77 5.84 -1.78 9.86
N TYR A 78 6.03 -2.36 8.68
CA TYR A 78 4.96 -2.87 7.79
C TYR A 78 5.41 -4.22 7.25
N GLY A 79 4.49 -5.17 7.07
CA GLY A 79 4.86 -6.47 6.52
C GLY A 79 3.66 -7.36 6.20
N ILE A 80 3.87 -8.29 5.28
CA ILE A 80 2.89 -9.29 4.87
C ILE A 80 3.25 -10.62 5.51
N HIS A 81 2.38 -11.11 6.38
CA HIS A 81 2.57 -12.41 7.02
C HIS A 81 2.31 -13.55 6.04
N LYS A 82 3.08 -14.64 6.13
CA LYS A 82 2.95 -15.83 5.25
C LYS A 82 1.55 -16.42 5.22
N MET A 83 0.84 -16.39 6.35
CA MET A 83 -0.53 -16.90 6.46
C MET A 83 -1.57 -16.06 5.71
N SER A 84 -1.22 -14.84 5.26
CA SER A 84 -2.13 -13.98 4.51
C SER A 84 -2.35 -14.43 3.06
N ILE A 85 -1.56 -15.38 2.56
CA ILE A 85 -1.61 -15.82 1.16
C ILE A 85 -2.14 -17.24 1.07
N LYS A 86 -3.22 -17.42 0.29
CA LYS A 86 -3.81 -18.71 -0.07
C LYS A 86 -3.64 -18.95 -1.57
N GLU A 87 -3.46 -20.19 -1.97
CA GLU A 87 -3.33 -20.55 -3.38
C GLU A 87 -4.65 -20.37 -4.15
N GLY A 88 -4.57 -19.97 -5.42
CA GLY A 88 -5.72 -19.82 -6.31
C GLY A 88 -6.53 -18.53 -6.14
N ILE A 89 -6.10 -17.62 -5.28
CA ILE A 89 -6.77 -16.33 -5.04
C ILE A 89 -6.01 -15.20 -5.73
N ASN A 90 -6.74 -14.30 -6.40
CA ASN A 90 -6.17 -13.09 -6.96
C ASN A 90 -6.16 -11.99 -5.89
N TYR A 91 -5.02 -11.33 -5.72
CA TYR A 91 -4.83 -10.36 -4.65
C TYR A 91 -4.59 -8.94 -5.16
N VAL A 92 -4.96 -7.99 -4.33
CA VAL A 92 -4.50 -6.60 -4.40
C VAL A 92 -3.81 -6.21 -3.10
N VAL A 93 -2.73 -5.45 -3.20
CA VAL A 93 -1.98 -4.98 -2.03
C VAL A 93 -1.46 -3.56 -2.25
N THR A 94 -1.46 -2.80 -1.17
CA THR A 94 -0.83 -1.48 -1.11
C THR A 94 0.49 -1.57 -0.33
N VAL A 95 1.59 -1.17 -0.96
CA VAL A 95 2.93 -1.21 -0.34
C VAL A 95 3.72 0.06 -0.62
N ASN A 96 4.80 0.26 0.16
CA ASN A 96 5.84 1.25 -0.11
C ASN A 96 6.84 0.71 -1.17
N PRO A 97 7.81 1.52 -1.65
CA PRO A 97 8.77 1.08 -2.66
C PRO A 97 9.60 -0.15 -2.27
N SER A 98 9.96 -0.31 -1.00
CA SER A 98 10.71 -1.47 -0.52
C SER A 98 9.87 -2.75 -0.59
N GLY A 99 8.61 -2.71 -0.12
CA GLY A 99 7.67 -3.83 -0.22
C GLY A 99 7.37 -4.20 -1.68
N PHE A 100 7.24 -3.21 -2.57
CA PHE A 100 7.10 -3.44 -4.00
C PHE A 100 8.24 -4.30 -4.56
N LYS A 101 9.50 -3.91 -4.30
CA LYS A 101 10.68 -4.65 -4.77
C LYS A 101 10.77 -6.08 -4.22
N SER A 102 10.25 -6.31 -3.02
CA SER A 102 10.21 -7.64 -2.42
C SER A 102 9.11 -8.50 -3.05
N LEU A 103 7.91 -7.94 -3.23
CA LEU A 103 6.76 -8.69 -3.76
C LEU A 103 6.90 -9.07 -5.23
N THR A 104 7.49 -8.19 -6.05
CA THR A 104 7.73 -8.50 -7.48
C THR A 104 8.60 -9.74 -7.67
N LYS A 105 9.51 -10.02 -6.74
CA LYS A 105 10.35 -11.23 -6.76
C LYS A 105 9.59 -12.49 -6.33
N LEU A 106 8.61 -12.35 -5.43
CA LEU A 106 7.86 -13.48 -4.86
C LEU A 106 6.67 -13.90 -5.73
N PHE A 107 6.09 -12.95 -6.46
CA PHE A 107 4.91 -13.15 -7.30
C PHE A 107 5.24 -12.86 -8.77
N PRO A 108 5.60 -13.86 -9.58
CA PRO A 108 5.95 -13.63 -11.00
C PRO A 108 4.76 -13.12 -11.84
N ASN A 109 3.53 -13.41 -11.42
CA ASN A 109 2.29 -12.95 -12.08
C ASN A 109 1.77 -11.63 -11.45
N ASN A 110 2.67 -10.75 -10.98
CA ASN A 110 2.29 -9.44 -10.49
C ASN A 110 2.10 -8.43 -11.63
N ILE A 111 1.26 -7.43 -11.37
CA ILE A 111 1.14 -6.22 -12.19
C ILE A 111 1.17 -5.03 -11.23
N SER A 112 2.07 -4.10 -11.46
CA SER A 112 2.35 -2.99 -10.57
C SER A 112 1.86 -1.65 -11.11
N PHE A 113 1.25 -0.86 -10.26
CA PHE A 113 0.68 0.44 -10.61
C PHE A 113 1.18 1.52 -9.64
N TYR A 114 1.81 2.56 -10.16
CA TYR A 114 2.08 3.77 -9.40
C TYR A 114 0.89 4.72 -9.48
N ILE A 115 0.27 4.98 -8.32
CA ILE A 115 -0.89 5.90 -8.23
C ILE A 115 -0.36 7.31 -8.02
N LYS A 116 -0.41 8.10 -9.10
CA LYS A 116 0.08 9.48 -9.16
C LYS A 116 -1.03 10.48 -8.96
N VAL A 117 -0.78 11.48 -8.14
CA VAL A 117 -1.68 12.60 -7.86
C VAL A 117 -0.84 13.87 -7.77
N ASN A 118 -1.40 15.02 -8.16
CA ASN A 118 -0.70 16.28 -7.98
C ASN A 118 -0.54 16.61 -6.47
N GLU A 119 0.55 17.28 -6.14
CA GLU A 119 0.98 17.54 -4.77
C GLU A 119 -0.08 18.27 -3.93
N LYS A 120 -0.73 19.28 -4.50
CA LYS A 120 -1.80 20.03 -3.84
C LYS A 120 -2.94 19.10 -3.41
N THR A 121 -3.39 18.23 -4.31
CA THR A 121 -4.48 17.27 -4.02
C THR A 121 -4.06 16.24 -2.97
N MET A 122 -2.83 15.73 -3.04
CA MET A 122 -2.30 14.81 -2.02
C MET A 122 -2.28 15.45 -0.64
N LEU A 123 -1.73 16.68 -0.55
CA LEU A 123 -1.61 17.40 0.73
C LEU A 123 -2.99 17.71 1.32
N LEU A 124 -3.92 18.21 0.49
CA LEU A 124 -5.29 18.47 0.92
C LEU A 124 -6.00 17.19 1.41
N ARG A 125 -5.85 16.06 0.71
CA ARG A 125 -6.42 14.79 1.13
C ARG A 125 -5.83 14.32 2.47
N ALA A 126 -4.52 14.51 2.67
CA ALA A 126 -3.86 14.14 3.92
C ALA A 126 -4.30 15.00 5.10
N LEU A 127 -4.47 16.31 4.89
CA LEU A 127 -4.93 17.27 5.91
C LEU A 127 -6.40 17.05 6.29
N ASN A 128 -7.26 16.68 5.33
CA ASN A 128 -8.68 16.48 5.57
C ASN A 128 -9.05 15.07 6.10
N ARG A 129 -8.07 14.25 6.45
CA ARG A 129 -8.26 12.87 6.92
C ARG A 129 -8.73 12.80 8.36
N GLU A 130 -8.30 13.75 9.17
CA GLU A 130 -8.53 13.84 10.60
C GLU A 130 -9.11 15.24 10.90
N GLU A 131 -9.97 15.35 11.90
CA GLU A 131 -10.55 16.63 12.31
C GLU A 131 -9.47 17.61 12.82
N CYS A 132 -8.47 17.07 13.56
CA CYS A 132 -7.33 17.83 14.08
C CYS A 132 -6.00 17.22 13.56
N PRO A 133 -5.62 17.50 12.29
CA PRO A 133 -4.46 16.84 11.70
C PRO A 133 -3.14 17.35 12.31
N ASP A 134 -2.23 16.43 12.59
CA ASP A 134 -0.84 16.80 12.89
C ASP A 134 -0.12 17.22 11.60
N CYS A 135 -0.22 18.52 11.31
CA CYS A 135 0.37 19.13 10.11
C CYS A 135 1.88 18.89 10.02
N LYS A 136 2.61 18.86 11.16
CA LYS A 136 4.06 18.62 11.17
C LYS A 136 4.38 17.20 10.67
N THR A 137 3.71 16.20 11.21
CA THR A 137 3.86 14.81 10.77
C THR A 137 3.45 14.63 9.32
N ILE A 138 2.37 15.30 8.86
CA ILE A 138 1.94 15.23 7.45
C ILE A 138 2.99 15.83 6.53
N CYS A 139 3.54 17.02 6.84
CA CYS A 139 4.59 17.64 6.04
C CYS A 139 5.87 16.80 6.02
N GLN A 140 6.27 16.23 7.16
CA GLN A 140 7.45 15.35 7.22
C GLN A 140 7.27 14.11 6.35
N ARG A 141 6.11 13.47 6.36
CA ARG A 141 5.80 12.34 5.46
C ARG A 141 5.85 12.76 4.00
N PHE A 142 5.32 13.94 3.68
CA PHE A 142 5.33 14.46 2.31
C PHE A 142 6.75 14.58 1.76
N LEU A 143 7.67 15.13 2.56
CA LEU A 143 9.09 15.27 2.20
C LEU A 143 9.80 13.89 2.11
N ASN A 144 9.52 12.99 3.05
CA ASN A 144 10.09 11.63 3.02
C ASN A 144 9.61 10.86 1.78
N ASP A 145 8.33 10.98 1.44
CA ASP A 145 7.76 10.35 0.25
C ASP A 145 8.43 10.84 -1.04
N GLU A 146 8.81 12.12 -1.11
CA GLU A 146 9.53 12.66 -2.27
C GLU A 146 10.85 11.94 -2.52
N ILE A 147 11.58 11.62 -1.46
CA ILE A 147 12.85 10.90 -1.52
C ILE A 147 12.63 9.41 -1.81
N GLU A 148 11.72 8.76 -1.07
CA GLU A 148 11.51 7.30 -1.17
C GLU A 148 10.90 6.87 -2.51
N PHE A 149 10.00 7.69 -3.07
CA PHE A 149 9.34 7.40 -4.34
C PHE A 149 10.08 7.97 -5.55
N ASN A 150 11.30 8.48 -5.36
CA ASN A 150 12.11 8.96 -6.45
C ASN A 150 12.37 7.81 -7.45
N ASN A 151 12.10 8.07 -8.73
CA ASN A 151 12.24 7.12 -9.83
C ASN A 151 11.29 5.90 -9.83
N ILE A 152 10.37 5.74 -8.87
CA ILE A 152 9.45 4.59 -8.82
C ILE A 152 8.62 4.45 -10.11
N GLU A 153 8.34 5.57 -10.79
CA GLU A 153 7.59 5.59 -12.06
C GLU A 153 8.28 4.78 -13.17
N ASN A 154 9.59 4.64 -13.11
CA ASN A 154 10.38 3.86 -14.07
C ASN A 154 10.52 2.37 -13.68
N GLU A 155 10.07 2.00 -12.48
CA GLU A 155 10.20 0.64 -11.94
C GLU A 155 8.88 -0.15 -12.00
N VAL A 156 7.74 0.54 -12.14
CA VAL A 156 6.40 -0.07 -12.19
C VAL A 156 5.95 -0.31 -13.64
N ASP A 157 4.96 -1.22 -13.84
CA ASP A 157 4.42 -1.50 -15.16
C ASP A 157 3.55 -0.35 -15.68
N TYR A 158 2.80 0.33 -14.80
CA TYR A 158 1.85 1.39 -15.19
C TYR A 158 1.83 2.56 -14.22
N VAL A 159 1.67 3.78 -14.75
CA VAL A 159 1.39 5.00 -13.96
C VAL A 159 -0.08 5.38 -14.16
N ILE A 160 -0.82 5.48 -13.07
CA ILE A 160 -2.26 5.81 -13.05
C ILE A 160 -2.47 7.16 -12.36
N PHE A 161 -3.04 8.12 -13.06
CA PHE A 161 -3.41 9.41 -12.48
C PHE A 161 -4.76 9.33 -11.77
N ASN A 162 -4.79 9.74 -10.49
CA ASN A 162 -5.98 9.74 -9.62
C ASN A 162 -6.27 11.15 -9.06
N ASN A 163 -6.27 12.16 -9.95
CA ASN A 163 -6.55 13.55 -9.55
C ASN A 163 -8.04 13.80 -9.32
N ASP A 164 -8.92 13.22 -10.15
CA ASP A 164 -10.33 13.55 -10.23
C ASP A 164 -11.23 12.38 -9.73
N ASN A 165 -11.63 11.52 -10.67
CA ASN A 165 -12.55 10.42 -10.41
C ASN A 165 -11.81 9.10 -10.23
N ILE A 166 -11.93 8.52 -9.05
CA ILE A 166 -11.34 7.24 -8.68
C ILE A 166 -11.79 6.09 -9.59
N ASP A 167 -13.03 6.11 -10.10
CA ASP A 167 -13.54 5.05 -10.96
C ASP A 167 -12.78 4.98 -12.30
N LYS A 168 -12.32 6.13 -12.79
CA LYS A 168 -11.44 6.16 -13.98
C LYS A 168 -10.11 5.46 -13.72
N ALA A 169 -9.54 5.65 -12.53
CA ALA A 169 -8.30 4.99 -12.13
C ALA A 169 -8.51 3.47 -11.99
N VAL A 170 -9.58 3.05 -11.32
CA VAL A 170 -9.95 1.63 -11.17
C VAL A 170 -10.19 0.97 -12.52
N ASN A 171 -10.97 1.58 -13.42
CA ASN A 171 -11.23 1.03 -14.74
C ASN A 171 -9.95 0.84 -15.58
N LYS A 172 -9.01 1.80 -15.52
CA LYS A 172 -7.70 1.65 -16.18
C LYS A 172 -6.90 0.46 -15.63
N ILE A 173 -6.89 0.28 -14.30
CA ILE A 173 -6.23 -0.86 -13.67
C ILE A 173 -6.86 -2.17 -14.16
N LEU A 174 -8.19 -2.28 -14.12
CA LEU A 174 -8.90 -3.49 -14.57
C LEU A 174 -8.69 -3.82 -16.05
N GLN A 175 -8.55 -2.81 -16.92
CA GLN A 175 -8.25 -3.01 -18.33
C GLN A 175 -6.81 -3.50 -18.59
N SER A 176 -5.90 -3.31 -17.62
CA SER A 176 -4.50 -3.71 -17.73
C SER A 176 -4.22 -5.04 -17.02
N THR A 177 -5.23 -5.65 -16.39
CA THR A 177 -5.14 -6.89 -15.64
C THR A 177 -5.91 -8.01 -16.30
#